data_a3def03700218748efa9b7b79edfb552
#
_entry.id   a3def03700218748efa9b7b79edfb552
#
_cell.length_a   1.000
_cell.length_b   1.000
_cell.length_c   1.000
_cell.angle_alpha   90.00
_cell.angle_beta   90.00
_cell.angle_gamma   90.00
#
_symmetry.space_group_name_H-M   'P 1'
#
loop_
_entity.id
_entity.type
_entity.pdbx_description
1 polymer ?
#
loop_
_entity_poly.entity_id
_entity_poly.type
_entity_poly.pdbx_seq_one_letter_code
_entity_poly.pdbx_strand_id
1 'polypeptide(L)'
;EAQIRSLDSERYTMLPCHSASQIYQEAGITELPMLLGFNLYNGWYGGNLGGFEEKLEELHKEFPHKPLLITEYGADVDTRIHSFSPVRFDFSCEFGSVYHEHYLPEILKRNYIVGAMVWNLNDFYSEARRNAMPHVNNKGLVSTDRERKDGYYLYQAYLKESPVLHIASKSWKNRAGASRDGKSCTQPLKVYTNADKVEVFLNGKSLGVYPVADKVVSVDIPFVNGKNVVDAVIEKEGREYRDQYVCDFKCVNVKNGFTEINVLLGARRYFEDRIAEMCWIPEQAYAEGSWGYIGGEVAPNKTRYGSLPASDTDILGTDQDPVFQTQRVGIEAFKADVPDGVYAVYLYWTELTSENKREALVYNLGNDVVREDYINRVFSVDINGVSVAKQLNIAEEYGSE
;
A
#
# COMPACT_ATOMS: atom_id res chain seq x y z
N GLU A 1 32.58 24.36 2.50
CA GLU A 1 32.87 23.66 3.75
C GLU A 1 33.74 24.54 4.66
N ALA A 2 34.92 24.99 4.21
CA ALA A 2 35.80 25.84 5.04
C ALA A 2 35.11 27.11 5.55
N GLN A 3 34.31 27.78 4.70
CA GLN A 3 33.57 28.98 5.10
C GLN A 3 32.45 28.63 6.13
N ILE A 4 31.75 27.52 5.95
CA ILE A 4 30.71 27.06 6.90
C ILE A 4 31.37 26.84 8.26
N ARG A 5 32.48 26.09 8.30
CA ARG A 5 33.20 25.80 9.54
C ARG A 5 33.80 27.04 10.22
N SER A 6 34.17 28.07 9.44
CA SER A 6 34.64 29.33 10.01
C SER A 6 33.54 30.13 10.70
N LEU A 7 32.27 29.92 10.29
CA LEU A 7 31.11 30.57 10.88
C LEU A 7 30.51 29.76 12.03
N ASP A 8 30.61 28.43 11.95
CA ASP A 8 30.09 27.50 12.94
C ASP A 8 31.00 26.27 13.02
N SER A 9 31.78 26.17 14.08
CA SER A 9 32.73 25.08 14.30
C SER A 9 32.11 23.87 15.04
N GLU A 10 30.91 24.02 15.60
CA GLU A 10 30.32 23.03 16.48
C GLU A 10 29.31 22.11 15.75
N ARG A 11 28.54 22.66 14.82
CA ARG A 11 27.56 21.85 14.08
C ARG A 11 28.20 21.01 12.98
N TYR A 12 27.69 19.80 12.84
CA TYR A 12 28.13 18.90 11.78
C TYR A 12 27.61 19.35 10.43
N THR A 13 28.45 19.26 9.41
CA THR A 13 28.06 19.47 8.01
C THR A 13 27.69 18.13 7.38
N MET A 14 26.65 18.11 6.52
CA MET A 14 26.16 16.91 5.87
C MET A 14 25.86 17.21 4.40
N LEU A 15 26.16 16.23 3.53
CA LEU A 15 25.77 16.21 2.13
C LEU A 15 24.76 15.08 1.89
N PRO A 16 23.53 15.36 1.44
CA PRO A 16 22.61 14.31 0.98
C PRO A 16 22.99 13.88 -0.43
N CYS A 17 23.23 12.58 -0.62
CA CYS A 17 23.53 11.97 -1.89
C CYS A 17 22.29 11.20 -2.40
N HIS A 18 21.92 11.44 -3.64
CA HIS A 18 20.87 10.66 -4.31
C HIS A 18 21.46 9.32 -4.75
N SER A 19 21.16 8.25 -4.07
CA SER A 19 21.43 6.83 -4.31
C SER A 19 22.75 6.39 -4.98
N ALA A 20 23.34 7.16 -5.89
CA ALA A 20 24.58 6.84 -6.60
C ALA A 20 25.76 7.60 -5.98
N SER A 21 26.56 6.91 -5.14
CA SER A 21 27.74 7.51 -4.48
C SER A 21 28.83 7.89 -5.46
N GLN A 22 28.99 7.12 -6.55
CA GLN A 22 30.09 7.26 -7.51
C GLN A 22 30.20 8.64 -8.13
N ILE A 23 29.10 9.25 -8.58
CA ILE A 23 29.11 10.61 -9.17
C ILE A 23 29.65 11.65 -8.19
N TYR A 24 29.25 11.53 -6.91
CA TYR A 24 29.68 12.45 -5.85
C TYR A 24 31.15 12.24 -5.48
N GLN A 25 31.65 10.99 -5.54
CA GLN A 25 33.06 10.67 -5.34
C GLN A 25 33.93 11.22 -6.47
N GLU A 26 33.56 10.96 -7.73
CA GLU A 26 34.27 11.46 -8.91
C GLU A 26 34.40 13.00 -8.90
N ALA A 27 33.37 13.67 -8.39
CA ALA A 27 33.37 15.10 -8.19
C ALA A 27 34.18 15.56 -6.94
N GLY A 28 34.68 14.61 -6.11
CA GLY A 28 35.43 14.89 -4.89
C GLY A 28 34.64 15.54 -3.75
N ILE A 29 33.30 15.62 -3.88
CA ILE A 29 32.47 16.33 -2.89
C ILE A 29 32.11 15.48 -1.68
N THR A 30 32.27 14.15 -1.72
CA THR A 30 32.09 13.26 -0.57
C THR A 30 33.10 13.47 0.53
N GLU A 31 34.28 14.04 0.20
CA GLU A 31 35.35 14.33 1.16
C GLU A 31 35.08 15.58 1.99
N LEU A 32 34.27 16.49 1.48
CA LEU A 32 34.07 17.81 2.05
C LEU A 32 33.26 17.81 3.36
N PRO A 33 32.08 17.18 3.46
CA PRO A 33 31.28 17.25 4.67
C PRO A 33 31.76 16.28 5.74
N MET A 34 31.32 16.50 6.97
CA MET A 34 31.65 15.64 8.11
C MET A 34 30.81 14.33 8.06
N LEU A 35 29.59 14.41 7.57
CA LEU A 35 28.62 13.29 7.47
C LEU A 35 28.18 13.14 6.03
N LEU A 36 27.90 11.90 5.63
CA LEU A 36 27.27 11.59 4.34
C LEU A 36 25.85 11.09 4.54
N GLY A 37 24.93 11.67 3.81
CA GLY A 37 23.54 11.25 3.78
C GLY A 37 23.19 10.52 2.48
N PHE A 38 22.28 9.55 2.55
CA PHE A 38 21.85 8.81 1.37
C PHE A 38 20.32 8.65 1.34
N ASN A 39 19.73 8.88 0.17
CA ASN A 39 18.32 8.59 -0.09
C ASN A 39 18.22 7.14 -0.53
N LEU A 40 17.63 6.27 0.31
CA LEU A 40 17.59 4.83 0.10
C LEU A 40 16.14 4.33 0.05
N TYR A 41 15.76 3.76 -1.09
CA TYR A 41 14.39 3.29 -1.35
C TYR A 41 14.35 1.85 -1.87
N ASN A 42 15.29 1.00 -1.40
CA ASN A 42 15.31 -0.41 -1.73
C ASN A 42 13.96 -1.07 -1.35
N GLY A 43 13.41 -1.85 -2.27
CA GLY A 43 12.08 -2.44 -2.06
C GLY A 43 10.90 -1.49 -2.31
N TRP A 44 11.13 -0.21 -2.65
CA TRP A 44 10.10 0.68 -3.16
C TRP A 44 10.35 1.04 -4.63
N TYR A 45 11.26 1.96 -4.96
CA TYR A 45 11.53 2.31 -6.36
C TYR A 45 12.31 1.24 -7.13
N GLY A 46 13.02 0.36 -6.46
CA GLY A 46 13.78 -0.72 -7.10
C GLY A 46 14.20 -1.81 -6.12
N GLY A 47 14.63 -2.95 -6.65
CA GLY A 47 15.11 -4.07 -5.86
C GLY A 47 14.04 -4.70 -4.94
N ASN A 48 14.51 -5.30 -3.87
CA ASN A 48 13.70 -5.85 -2.78
C ASN A 48 14.11 -5.24 -1.43
N LEU A 49 13.37 -5.54 -0.38
CA LEU A 49 13.65 -5.01 0.96
C LEU A 49 15.04 -5.43 1.47
N GLY A 50 15.44 -6.70 1.28
CA GLY A 50 16.76 -7.19 1.70
C GLY A 50 17.96 -6.51 1.02
N GLY A 51 17.75 -5.87 -0.14
CA GLY A 51 18.79 -5.03 -0.77
C GLY A 51 19.11 -3.76 0.02
N PHE A 52 18.33 -3.43 1.06
CA PHE A 52 18.62 -2.30 1.93
C PHE A 52 19.85 -2.56 2.81
N GLU A 53 19.89 -3.72 3.46
CA GLU A 53 21.03 -4.13 4.30
C GLU A 53 22.30 -4.23 3.47
N GLU A 54 22.22 -4.86 2.29
CA GLU A 54 23.36 -4.97 1.36
C GLU A 54 23.89 -3.58 1.01
N LYS A 55 22.99 -2.64 0.71
CA LYS A 55 23.38 -1.25 0.39
C LYS A 55 24.03 -0.52 1.57
N LEU A 56 23.56 -0.73 2.79
CA LEU A 56 24.16 -0.15 3.98
C LEU A 56 25.59 -0.66 4.19
N GLU A 57 25.82 -1.96 4.04
CA GLU A 57 27.16 -2.57 4.16
C GLU A 57 28.11 -2.10 3.04
N GLU A 58 27.60 -1.97 1.80
CA GLU A 58 28.38 -1.38 0.68
C GLU A 58 28.83 0.05 1.03
N LEU A 59 27.90 0.90 1.45
CA LEU A 59 28.21 2.30 1.78
C LEU A 59 29.19 2.41 2.96
N HIS A 60 29.03 1.58 3.99
CA HIS A 60 29.96 1.58 5.10
C HIS A 60 31.37 1.10 4.69
N LYS A 61 31.46 0.14 3.80
CA LYS A 61 32.74 -0.32 3.23
C LYS A 61 33.38 0.74 2.33
N GLU A 62 32.57 1.46 1.58
CA GLU A 62 33.01 2.55 0.68
C GLU A 62 33.49 3.78 1.46
N PHE A 63 32.81 4.11 2.58
CA PHE A 63 33.10 5.26 3.43
C PHE A 63 33.37 4.86 4.89
N PRO A 64 34.43 4.06 5.17
CA PRO A 64 34.63 3.46 6.50
C PRO A 64 34.91 4.46 7.63
N HIS A 65 35.27 5.67 7.29
CA HIS A 65 35.61 6.74 8.24
C HIS A 65 34.53 7.85 8.32
N LYS A 66 33.46 7.75 7.56
CA LYS A 66 32.36 8.72 7.56
C LYS A 66 31.16 8.13 8.30
N PRO A 67 30.63 8.82 9.31
CA PRO A 67 29.30 8.49 9.83
C PRO A 67 28.25 8.71 8.75
N LEU A 68 27.32 7.76 8.63
CA LEU A 68 26.29 7.78 7.61
C LEU A 68 24.95 8.23 8.18
N LEU A 69 24.18 8.97 7.37
CA LEU A 69 22.76 9.24 7.59
C LEU A 69 21.94 8.64 6.45
N ILE A 70 20.75 8.22 6.79
CA ILE A 70 19.72 7.93 5.79
C ILE A 70 18.85 9.16 5.69
N THR A 71 19.00 9.92 4.61
CA THR A 71 18.35 11.22 4.46
C THR A 71 16.93 11.11 3.94
N GLU A 72 16.61 10.00 3.24
CA GLU A 72 15.25 9.67 2.85
C GLU A 72 15.05 8.15 2.75
N TYR A 73 13.91 7.66 3.22
CA TYR A 73 13.36 6.34 2.97
C TYR A 73 11.85 6.37 3.25
N GLY A 74 11.07 5.52 2.60
CA GLY A 74 9.63 5.47 2.77
C GLY A 74 8.92 4.78 1.61
N ALA A 75 7.68 4.41 1.82
CA ALA A 75 6.79 3.83 0.82
C ALA A 75 5.45 4.58 0.80
N ASP A 76 4.87 4.73 -0.38
CA ASP A 76 3.54 5.35 -0.52
C ASP A 76 2.46 4.42 0.05
N VAL A 77 1.48 5.00 0.77
CA VAL A 77 0.37 4.29 1.41
C VAL A 77 -0.93 5.03 1.17
N ASP A 78 -1.86 4.39 0.47
CA ASP A 78 -3.25 4.79 0.42
C ASP A 78 -4.02 4.04 1.51
N THR A 79 -4.57 4.76 2.49
CA THR A 79 -5.26 4.16 3.65
C THR A 79 -6.58 3.47 3.31
N ARG A 80 -7.00 3.51 2.05
CA ARG A 80 -8.17 2.79 1.52
C ARG A 80 -7.80 1.43 0.93
N ILE A 81 -6.49 1.18 0.68
CA ILE A 81 -5.99 -0.02 0.04
C ILE A 81 -5.36 -0.95 1.07
N HIS A 82 -5.75 -2.22 1.04
CA HIS A 82 -5.27 -3.26 1.95
C HIS A 82 -4.85 -4.52 1.20
N SER A 83 -3.88 -5.26 1.74
CA SER A 83 -3.39 -6.51 1.13
C SER A 83 -2.86 -7.47 2.19
N PHE A 84 -3.24 -8.74 2.10
CA PHE A 84 -2.66 -9.80 2.93
C PHE A 84 -1.47 -10.50 2.26
N SER A 85 -1.14 -10.09 1.04
CA SER A 85 0.07 -10.48 0.31
C SER A 85 0.71 -9.22 -0.27
N PRO A 86 1.14 -8.29 0.60
CA PRO A 86 1.57 -6.97 0.17
C PRO A 86 2.83 -7.06 -0.68
N VAL A 87 2.84 -6.30 -1.76
CA VAL A 87 3.95 -6.24 -2.70
C VAL A 87 4.28 -4.79 -3.05
N ARG A 88 5.49 -4.57 -3.49
CA ARG A 88 5.97 -3.25 -3.93
C ARG A 88 5.00 -2.59 -4.92
N PHE A 89 4.69 -1.33 -4.70
CA PHE A 89 3.75 -0.52 -5.50
C PHE A 89 2.29 -1.01 -5.49
N ASP A 90 1.87 -1.76 -4.47
CA ASP A 90 0.45 -2.03 -4.27
C ASP A 90 -0.27 -0.93 -3.47
N PHE A 91 0.50 0.01 -2.91
CA PHE A 91 0.04 1.14 -2.10
C PHE A 91 -0.73 0.76 -0.84
N SER A 92 -0.74 -0.51 -0.45
CA SER A 92 -1.48 -0.98 0.72
C SER A 92 -0.87 -0.49 2.03
N CYS A 93 -1.73 -0.35 3.04
CA CYS A 93 -1.30 -0.08 4.42
C CYS A 93 -0.30 -1.14 4.90
N GLU A 94 -0.53 -2.38 4.53
CA GLU A 94 0.27 -3.53 4.95
C GLU A 94 1.65 -3.52 4.30
N PHE A 95 1.79 -3.05 3.03
CA PHE A 95 3.11 -2.88 2.44
C PHE A 95 3.90 -1.76 3.14
N GLY A 96 3.27 -0.62 3.41
CA GLY A 96 3.88 0.45 4.19
C GLY A 96 4.35 -0.03 5.56
N SER A 97 3.54 -0.86 6.23
CA SER A 97 3.90 -1.49 7.50
C SER A 97 5.13 -2.39 7.35
N VAL A 98 5.11 -3.34 6.42
CA VAL A 98 6.23 -4.26 6.15
C VAL A 98 7.51 -3.51 5.80
N TYR A 99 7.40 -2.42 5.02
CA TYR A 99 8.54 -1.59 4.66
C TYR A 99 9.21 -0.97 5.90
N HIS A 100 8.45 -0.31 6.76
CA HIS A 100 8.98 0.32 7.96
C HIS A 100 9.40 -0.68 9.04
N GLU A 101 8.69 -1.81 9.19
CA GLU A 101 9.07 -2.93 10.06
C GLU A 101 10.42 -3.53 9.67
N HIS A 102 10.76 -3.50 8.38
CA HIS A 102 12.06 -3.96 7.88
C HIS A 102 13.15 -2.91 8.08
N TYR A 103 12.89 -1.66 7.69
CA TYR A 103 13.90 -0.61 7.68
C TYR A 103 14.33 -0.15 9.07
N LEU A 104 13.38 0.09 9.97
CA LEU A 104 13.68 0.72 11.25
C LEU A 104 14.61 -0.12 12.13
N PRO A 105 14.40 -1.44 12.32
CA PRO A 105 15.34 -2.28 13.06
C PRO A 105 16.73 -2.32 12.41
N GLU A 106 16.80 -2.39 11.07
CA GLU A 106 18.07 -2.42 10.34
C GLU A 106 18.89 -1.13 10.53
N ILE A 107 18.21 0.00 10.64
CA ILE A 107 18.84 1.29 10.96
C ILE A 107 19.37 1.28 12.40
N LEU A 108 18.52 0.92 13.35
CA LEU A 108 18.81 1.05 14.78
C LEU A 108 19.94 0.13 15.27
N LYS A 109 20.17 -1.01 14.63
CA LYS A 109 21.22 -1.96 15.04
C LYS A 109 22.62 -1.61 14.51
N ARG A 110 22.77 -0.59 13.66
CA ARG A 110 24.03 -0.22 13.03
C ARG A 110 24.62 1.06 13.64
N ASN A 111 25.71 0.93 14.36
CA ASN A 111 26.34 2.06 15.06
C ASN A 111 27.01 3.10 14.15
N TYR A 112 27.27 2.78 12.88
CA TYR A 112 27.80 3.71 11.91
C TYR A 112 26.71 4.56 11.24
N ILE A 113 25.42 4.25 11.46
CA ILE A 113 24.29 5.08 11.07
C ILE A 113 23.96 6.00 12.24
N VAL A 114 24.27 7.28 12.10
CA VAL A 114 24.12 8.27 13.18
C VAL A 114 22.77 8.99 13.15
N GLY A 115 21.95 8.75 12.15
CA GLY A 115 20.59 9.27 12.04
C GLY A 115 19.86 8.79 10.81
N ALA A 116 18.55 8.89 10.85
CA ALA A 116 17.69 8.56 9.73
C ALA A 116 16.45 9.46 9.69
N MET A 117 16.06 9.88 8.49
CA MET A 117 14.92 10.74 8.25
C MET A 117 13.96 10.04 7.30
N VAL A 118 12.79 9.70 7.82
CA VAL A 118 11.74 9.14 6.97
C VAL A 118 11.25 10.19 5.98
N TRP A 119 11.06 9.82 4.73
CA TRP A 119 10.35 10.61 3.76
C TRP A 119 8.93 10.05 3.65
N ASN A 120 7.93 10.64 4.36
CA ASN A 120 8.14 11.87 5.14
C ASN A 120 7.21 11.90 6.36
N LEU A 121 7.14 13.03 7.07
CA LEU A 121 6.26 13.14 8.24
C LEU A 121 4.79 13.12 7.83
N ASN A 122 4.40 13.95 6.84
CA ASN A 122 3.02 14.08 6.41
C ASN A 122 2.87 13.99 4.89
N ASP A 123 1.76 13.43 4.46
CA ASP A 123 1.34 13.52 3.06
C ASP A 123 1.27 14.98 2.65
N PHE A 124 1.58 15.25 1.39
CA PHE A 124 1.52 16.60 0.84
C PHE A 124 1.11 16.59 -0.64
N TYR A 125 0.50 17.68 -1.06
CA TYR A 125 0.12 17.85 -2.46
C TYR A 125 1.36 18.02 -3.34
N SER A 126 1.35 17.34 -4.47
CA SER A 126 2.43 17.33 -5.46
C SER A 126 1.87 17.16 -6.84
N GLU A 127 1.87 18.21 -7.65
CA GLU A 127 1.28 18.26 -9.00
C GLU A 127 1.76 17.12 -9.91
N ALA A 128 3.04 16.75 -9.80
CA ALA A 128 3.64 15.73 -10.65
C ALA A 128 3.26 14.29 -10.26
N ARG A 129 2.54 14.09 -9.14
CA ARG A 129 2.17 12.75 -8.68
C ARG A 129 0.88 12.29 -9.34
N ARG A 130 0.98 11.15 -10.05
CA ARG A 130 -0.14 10.46 -10.70
C ARG A 130 -0.21 9.03 -10.18
N ASN A 131 -0.31 8.89 -8.86
CA ASN A 131 -0.37 7.58 -8.21
C ASN A 131 -1.83 7.26 -7.83
N ALA A 132 -2.02 6.18 -7.06
CA ALA A 132 -3.33 5.76 -6.56
C ALA A 132 -4.11 6.88 -5.83
N MET A 133 -3.41 7.85 -5.26
CA MET A 133 -3.96 9.13 -4.81
C MET A 133 -3.39 10.23 -5.71
N PRO A 134 -4.12 10.69 -6.73
CA PRO A 134 -3.65 11.70 -7.66
C PRO A 134 -3.20 12.97 -6.95
N HIS A 135 -2.12 13.57 -7.46
CA HIS A 135 -1.55 14.82 -6.97
C HIS A 135 -1.14 14.84 -5.48
N VAL A 136 -0.97 13.66 -4.86
CA VAL A 136 -0.53 13.52 -3.46
C VAL A 136 0.71 12.66 -3.38
N ASN A 137 1.75 13.16 -2.68
CA ASN A 137 2.82 12.30 -2.16
C ASN A 137 2.33 11.70 -0.84
N ASN A 138 1.99 10.42 -0.85
CA ASN A 138 1.36 9.74 0.28
C ASN A 138 2.30 8.83 1.08
N LYS A 139 3.62 9.18 1.09
CA LYS A 139 4.62 8.51 1.95
C LYS A 139 4.62 8.99 3.41
N GLY A 140 3.73 9.91 3.76
CA GLY A 140 3.64 10.44 5.11
C GLY A 140 3.36 9.37 6.16
N LEU A 141 3.96 9.52 7.34
CA LEU A 141 3.55 8.78 8.54
C LEU A 141 2.20 9.29 9.07
N VAL A 142 1.79 10.48 8.65
CA VAL A 142 0.46 11.03 8.86
C VAL A 142 -0.11 11.55 7.53
N SER A 143 -1.44 11.63 7.42
CA SER A 143 -2.13 12.15 6.24
C SER A 143 -1.95 13.66 6.08
N THR A 144 -2.49 14.24 5.01
CA THR A 144 -2.61 15.70 4.81
C THR A 144 -3.34 16.38 5.97
N ASP A 145 -4.32 15.70 6.56
CA ASP A 145 -5.12 16.17 7.69
C ASP A 145 -4.52 15.83 9.06
N ARG A 146 -3.27 15.33 9.07
CA ARG A 146 -2.52 14.93 10.28
C ARG A 146 -3.09 13.71 10.99
N GLU A 147 -3.91 12.90 10.34
CA GLU A 147 -4.30 11.61 10.85
C GLU A 147 -3.11 10.63 10.79
N ARG A 148 -2.87 9.93 11.89
CA ARG A 148 -1.73 9.03 12.04
C ARG A 148 -1.98 7.73 11.30
N LYS A 149 -1.05 7.35 10.41
CA LYS A 149 -1.03 6.04 9.77
C LYS A 149 -0.32 5.00 10.67
N ASP A 150 -0.42 3.74 10.34
CA ASP A 150 0.13 2.64 11.16
C ASP A 150 1.64 2.76 11.40
N GLY A 151 2.40 3.18 10.37
CA GLY A 151 3.82 3.45 10.49
C GLY A 151 4.17 4.43 11.62
N TYR A 152 3.35 5.45 11.86
CA TYR A 152 3.58 6.39 12.96
C TYR A 152 3.62 5.69 14.33
N TYR A 153 2.72 4.72 14.55
CA TYR A 153 2.65 3.99 15.82
C TYR A 153 3.77 2.97 15.96
N LEU A 154 4.25 2.38 14.85
CA LEU A 154 5.46 1.56 14.84
C LEU A 154 6.66 2.37 15.33
N TYR A 155 6.87 3.60 14.81
CA TYR A 155 7.94 4.49 15.29
C TYR A 155 7.77 4.83 16.77
N GLN A 156 6.54 5.07 17.23
CA GLN A 156 6.31 5.28 18.66
C GLN A 156 6.71 4.05 19.49
N ALA A 157 6.38 2.83 19.03
CA ALA A 157 6.72 1.61 19.75
C ALA A 157 8.23 1.38 19.90
N TYR A 158 9.01 1.84 18.90
CA TYR A 158 10.48 1.77 18.97
C TYR A 158 11.12 2.90 19.77
N LEU A 159 10.59 4.11 19.68
CA LEU A 159 11.30 5.33 20.13
C LEU A 159 10.77 5.90 21.45
N LYS A 160 9.60 5.47 21.93
CA LYS A 160 9.04 5.93 23.20
C LYS A 160 9.31 4.97 24.33
N GLU A 161 9.64 5.49 25.51
CA GLU A 161 9.70 4.73 26.75
C GLU A 161 8.29 4.52 27.34
N SER A 162 7.44 5.56 27.26
CA SER A 162 6.06 5.48 27.73
C SER A 162 5.27 4.39 26.98
N PRO A 163 4.25 3.79 27.62
CA PRO A 163 3.47 2.71 27.01
C PRO A 163 2.89 3.10 25.66
N VAL A 164 3.05 2.21 24.69
CA VAL A 164 2.48 2.31 23.34
C VAL A 164 1.68 1.05 23.05
N LEU A 165 0.46 1.24 22.57
CA LEU A 165 -0.41 0.17 22.10
C LEU A 165 -1.25 0.68 20.94
N HIS A 166 -1.21 -0.01 19.81
CA HIS A 166 -1.99 0.35 18.63
C HIS A 166 -2.35 -0.89 17.82
N ILE A 167 -3.64 -1.05 17.54
CA ILE A 167 -4.14 -2.02 16.57
C ILE A 167 -4.01 -1.40 15.19
N ALA A 168 -3.31 -2.04 14.27
CA ALA A 168 -3.11 -1.55 12.92
C ALA A 168 -4.38 -1.65 12.06
N SER A 169 -4.39 -0.96 10.92
CA SER A 169 -5.48 -0.94 9.93
C SER A 169 -6.82 -0.45 10.51
N LYS A 170 -6.80 0.39 11.54
CA LYS A 170 -8.01 0.99 12.14
C LYS A 170 -8.80 1.89 11.19
N SER A 171 -8.17 2.39 10.15
CA SER A 171 -8.83 3.17 9.11
C SER A 171 -9.79 2.33 8.28
N TRP A 172 -9.58 1.01 8.20
CA TRP A 172 -10.43 0.09 7.44
C TRP A 172 -11.71 -0.25 8.20
N LYS A 173 -12.75 0.55 8.00
CA LYS A 173 -14.03 0.42 8.72
C LYS A 173 -14.98 -0.57 8.07
N ASN A 174 -15.01 -0.61 6.73
CA ASN A 174 -15.84 -1.55 5.98
C ASN A 174 -14.91 -2.64 5.42
N ARG A 175 -14.85 -3.78 6.11
CA ARG A 175 -14.02 -4.92 5.71
C ARG A 175 -14.86 -5.99 5.04
N ALA A 176 -14.24 -6.76 4.15
CA ALA A 176 -14.88 -7.93 3.57
C ALA A 176 -13.85 -9.05 3.34
N GLY A 177 -14.35 -10.26 3.19
CA GLY A 177 -13.53 -11.40 2.83
C GLY A 177 -14.38 -12.58 2.39
N ALA A 178 -13.83 -13.41 1.48
CA ALA A 178 -14.47 -14.62 1.05
C ALA A 178 -14.65 -15.58 2.23
N SER A 179 -15.86 -16.07 2.42
CA SER A 179 -16.25 -16.97 3.51
C SER A 179 -16.83 -18.25 2.94
N ARG A 180 -16.39 -19.40 3.45
CA ARG A 180 -16.91 -20.69 3.02
C ARG A 180 -18.30 -21.00 3.58
N ASP A 181 -18.57 -20.55 4.79
CA ASP A 181 -19.80 -20.80 5.53
C ASP A 181 -20.74 -19.59 5.63
N GLY A 182 -20.31 -18.42 5.16
CA GLY A 182 -21.02 -17.15 5.25
C GLY A 182 -21.10 -16.58 6.67
N LYS A 183 -20.42 -17.19 7.66
CA LYS A 183 -20.51 -16.80 9.06
C LYS A 183 -19.26 -16.12 9.56
N SER A 184 -18.11 -16.58 9.11
CA SER A 184 -16.82 -16.04 9.52
C SER A 184 -15.80 -16.04 8.39
N CYS A 185 -14.82 -15.15 8.51
CA CYS A 185 -13.65 -15.09 7.66
C CYS A 185 -12.44 -14.68 8.50
N THR A 186 -11.41 -15.51 8.51
CA THR A 186 -10.19 -15.22 9.27
C THR A 186 -9.28 -14.32 8.45
N GLN A 187 -8.85 -13.20 9.04
CA GLN A 187 -7.88 -12.27 8.46
C GLN A 187 -6.85 -11.86 9.50
N PRO A 188 -5.57 -11.68 9.11
CA PRO A 188 -4.54 -11.20 10.02
C PRO A 188 -4.77 -9.73 10.40
N LEU A 189 -4.41 -9.41 11.63
CA LEU A 189 -4.39 -8.06 12.17
C LEU A 189 -3.12 -7.86 12.99
N LYS A 190 -2.42 -6.75 12.76
CA LYS A 190 -1.20 -6.43 13.51
C LYS A 190 -1.51 -5.55 14.72
N VAL A 191 -0.68 -5.69 15.75
CA VAL A 191 -0.67 -4.82 16.92
C VAL A 191 0.75 -4.33 17.16
N TYR A 192 0.93 -3.02 17.25
CA TYR A 192 2.20 -2.38 17.60
C TYR A 192 2.23 -2.01 19.07
N THR A 193 3.27 -2.44 19.78
CA THR A 193 3.44 -2.14 21.18
C THR A 193 4.92 -2.24 21.62
N ASN A 194 5.27 -1.49 22.67
CA ASN A 194 6.55 -1.62 23.35
C ASN A 194 6.47 -2.45 24.64
N ALA A 195 5.36 -3.19 24.84
CA ALA A 195 5.24 -4.23 25.88
C ALA A 195 5.77 -5.58 25.38
N ASP A 196 5.99 -6.53 26.30
CA ASP A 196 6.52 -7.85 25.96
C ASP A 196 5.45 -8.82 25.47
N LYS A 197 4.18 -8.57 25.80
CA LYS A 197 3.03 -9.38 25.42
C LYS A 197 1.77 -8.53 25.29
N VAL A 198 0.82 -9.01 24.51
CA VAL A 198 -0.50 -8.40 24.32
C VAL A 198 -1.58 -9.48 24.37
N GLU A 199 -2.67 -9.21 25.06
CA GLU A 199 -3.88 -10.02 25.00
C GLU A 199 -4.85 -9.40 23.99
N VAL A 200 -5.41 -10.24 23.11
CA VAL A 200 -6.33 -9.79 22.03
C VAL A 200 -7.69 -10.44 22.23
N PHE A 201 -8.73 -9.64 22.05
CA PHE A 201 -10.12 -10.06 22.18
C PHE A 201 -10.88 -9.76 20.90
N LEU A 202 -11.84 -10.63 20.57
CA LEU A 202 -12.85 -10.37 19.54
C LEU A 202 -14.24 -10.43 20.19
N ASN A 203 -15.00 -9.35 20.05
CA ASN A 203 -16.37 -9.24 20.61
C ASN A 203 -16.44 -9.62 22.10
N GLY A 204 -15.44 -9.21 22.88
CA GLY A 204 -15.34 -9.46 24.32
C GLY A 204 -14.79 -10.86 24.70
N LYS A 205 -14.52 -11.74 23.72
CA LYS A 205 -13.94 -13.06 23.96
C LYS A 205 -12.44 -13.02 23.70
N SER A 206 -11.62 -13.46 24.67
CA SER A 206 -10.17 -13.56 24.50
C SER A 206 -9.82 -14.58 23.40
N LEU A 207 -8.95 -14.16 22.51
CA LEU A 207 -8.31 -15.01 21.49
C LEU A 207 -6.97 -15.57 22.00
N GLY A 208 -6.43 -14.99 23.08
CA GLY A 208 -5.19 -15.42 23.71
C GLY A 208 -4.22 -14.29 24.01
N VAL A 209 -3.12 -14.65 24.64
CA VAL A 209 -1.99 -13.77 24.94
C VAL A 209 -0.84 -14.12 24.01
N TYR A 210 -0.31 -13.11 23.33
CA TYR A 210 0.70 -13.26 22.30
C TYR A 210 1.99 -12.55 22.72
N PRO A 211 3.16 -13.21 22.59
CA PRO A 211 4.44 -12.55 22.79
C PRO A 211 4.70 -11.55 21.66
N VAL A 212 5.33 -10.44 21.98
CA VAL A 212 5.68 -9.38 21.04
C VAL A 212 7.14 -9.54 20.63
N ALA A 213 7.40 -9.57 19.33
CA ALA A 213 8.72 -9.56 18.76
C ALA A 213 8.88 -8.29 17.88
N ASP A 214 10.01 -7.62 17.97
CA ASP A 214 10.32 -6.42 17.18
C ASP A 214 9.18 -5.37 17.18
N LYS A 215 8.56 -5.19 18.35
CA LYS A 215 7.46 -4.23 18.60
C LYS A 215 6.16 -4.52 17.83
N VAL A 216 6.04 -5.68 17.21
CA VAL A 216 4.86 -6.10 16.45
C VAL A 216 4.42 -7.52 16.79
N VAL A 217 3.13 -7.76 16.74
CA VAL A 217 2.53 -9.10 16.70
C VAL A 217 1.43 -9.14 15.65
N SER A 218 1.33 -10.26 14.94
CA SER A 218 0.23 -10.53 14.01
C SER A 218 -0.68 -11.60 14.60
N VAL A 219 -1.98 -11.34 14.60
CA VAL A 219 -3.00 -12.24 15.17
C VAL A 219 -4.06 -12.51 14.12
N ASP A 220 -4.40 -13.77 13.91
CA ASP A 220 -5.49 -14.17 13.03
C ASP A 220 -6.83 -13.94 13.72
N ILE A 221 -7.62 -13.02 13.20
CA ILE A 221 -8.91 -12.63 13.75
C ILE A 221 -10.03 -13.32 12.95
N PRO A 222 -10.85 -14.19 13.56
CA PRO A 222 -11.98 -14.82 12.90
C PRO A 222 -13.20 -13.88 12.90
N PHE A 223 -13.13 -12.82 12.07
CA PHE A 223 -14.22 -11.86 11.93
C PHE A 223 -15.54 -12.54 11.59
N VAL A 224 -16.61 -12.08 12.21
CA VAL A 224 -17.98 -12.55 11.93
C VAL A 224 -18.72 -11.52 11.07
N ASN A 225 -19.77 -11.95 10.38
CA ASN A 225 -20.56 -11.02 9.57
C ASN A 225 -21.22 -9.93 10.42
N GLY A 226 -21.13 -8.67 9.97
CA GLY A 226 -21.62 -7.50 10.69
C GLY A 226 -20.56 -6.86 11.60
N LYS A 227 -21.00 -6.20 12.65
CA LYS A 227 -20.12 -5.43 13.54
C LYS A 227 -19.18 -6.31 14.35
N ASN A 228 -17.89 -5.98 14.29
CA ASN A 228 -16.85 -6.60 15.10
C ASN A 228 -16.14 -5.55 15.95
N VAL A 229 -15.79 -5.95 17.17
CA VAL A 229 -14.99 -5.16 18.11
C VAL A 229 -13.76 -5.96 18.47
N VAL A 230 -12.59 -5.49 18.10
CA VAL A 230 -11.29 -6.06 18.48
C VAL A 230 -10.68 -5.18 19.55
N ASP A 231 -10.34 -5.76 20.70
CA ASP A 231 -9.62 -5.09 21.76
C ASP A 231 -8.22 -5.69 21.89
N ALA A 232 -7.23 -4.85 22.09
CA ALA A 232 -5.89 -5.24 22.49
C ALA A 232 -5.61 -4.68 23.90
N VAL A 233 -4.97 -5.48 24.75
CA VAL A 233 -4.69 -5.12 26.13
C VAL A 233 -3.25 -5.48 26.47
N ILE A 234 -2.53 -4.53 27.06
CA ILE A 234 -1.19 -4.73 27.61
C ILE A 234 -1.15 -4.32 29.07
N GLU A 235 -0.26 -4.94 29.83
CA GLU A 235 0.16 -4.47 31.14
C GLU A 235 1.59 -3.91 31.03
N LYS A 236 1.79 -2.67 31.47
CA LYS A 236 3.11 -2.05 31.54
C LYS A 236 3.20 -1.15 32.76
N GLU A 237 4.29 -1.24 33.52
CA GLU A 237 4.52 -0.47 34.74
C GLU A 237 3.39 -0.64 35.79
N GLY A 238 2.81 -1.87 35.87
CA GLY A 238 1.73 -2.19 36.79
C GLY A 238 0.37 -1.56 36.45
N ARG A 239 0.20 -1.12 35.21
CA ARG A 239 -1.06 -0.53 34.69
C ARG A 239 -1.49 -1.23 33.42
N GLU A 240 -2.82 -1.36 33.29
CA GLU A 240 -3.45 -1.85 32.06
C GLU A 240 -3.65 -0.71 31.07
N TYR A 241 -3.34 -0.97 29.80
CA TYR A 241 -3.63 -0.10 28.67
C TYR A 241 -4.43 -0.86 27.64
N ARG A 242 -5.44 -0.22 27.07
CA ARG A 242 -6.34 -0.81 26.09
C ARG A 242 -6.40 0.02 24.83
N ASP A 243 -6.45 -0.66 23.70
CA ASP A 243 -6.75 -0.08 22.40
C ASP A 243 -7.88 -0.86 21.73
N GLN A 244 -8.74 -0.20 20.98
CA GLN A 244 -9.92 -0.79 20.37
C GLN A 244 -10.01 -0.46 18.89
N TYR A 245 -10.43 -1.45 18.11
CA TYR A 245 -10.80 -1.32 16.71
C TYR A 245 -12.21 -1.83 16.48
N VAL A 246 -13.01 -1.06 15.74
CA VAL A 246 -14.39 -1.42 15.38
C VAL A 246 -14.53 -1.37 13.88
N CYS A 247 -15.07 -2.43 13.27
CA CYS A 247 -15.39 -2.49 11.86
C CYS A 247 -16.71 -3.23 11.60
N ASP A 248 -17.31 -2.92 10.48
CA ASP A 248 -18.31 -3.77 9.84
C ASP A 248 -17.62 -4.75 8.91
N PHE A 249 -17.88 -6.03 9.08
CA PHE A 249 -17.29 -7.09 8.29
C PHE A 249 -18.32 -7.82 7.46
N LYS A 250 -18.08 -7.93 6.15
CA LYS A 250 -18.91 -8.69 5.23
C LYS A 250 -18.28 -10.03 4.91
N CYS A 251 -18.90 -11.10 5.36
CA CYS A 251 -18.58 -12.47 4.96
C CYS A 251 -19.16 -12.72 3.57
N VAL A 252 -18.34 -12.61 2.52
CA VAL A 252 -18.77 -12.81 1.14
C VAL A 252 -19.00 -14.31 0.90
N ASN A 253 -20.28 -14.69 0.71
CA ASN A 253 -20.70 -16.06 0.46
C ASN A 253 -21.88 -16.04 -0.50
N VAL A 254 -21.84 -16.87 -1.56
CA VAL A 254 -22.90 -16.92 -2.58
C VAL A 254 -24.07 -17.83 -2.22
N LYS A 255 -23.99 -18.59 -1.12
CA LYS A 255 -25.01 -19.61 -0.78
C LYS A 255 -26.06 -19.13 0.21
N ASN A 256 -25.65 -18.46 1.27
CA ASN A 256 -26.51 -18.10 2.40
C ASN A 256 -26.57 -16.60 2.60
N GLY A 257 -27.72 -15.98 2.38
CA GLY A 257 -27.90 -14.54 2.61
C GLY A 257 -27.06 -13.68 1.67
N PHE A 258 -26.83 -14.13 0.44
CA PHE A 258 -26.16 -13.34 -0.57
C PHE A 258 -26.90 -12.03 -0.82
N THR A 259 -26.21 -10.93 -0.69
CA THR A 259 -26.75 -9.59 -0.95
C THR A 259 -26.00 -8.90 -2.08
N GLU A 260 -24.67 -8.95 -2.06
CA GLU A 260 -23.83 -8.34 -3.07
C GLU A 260 -22.40 -8.89 -3.00
N ILE A 261 -21.67 -8.68 -4.08
CA ILE A 261 -20.24 -8.93 -4.16
C ILE A 261 -19.61 -7.84 -5.02
N ASN A 262 -18.50 -7.25 -4.53
CA ASN A 262 -17.74 -6.24 -5.22
C ASN A 262 -16.32 -6.78 -5.46
N VAL A 263 -15.94 -7.01 -6.72
CA VAL A 263 -14.71 -7.72 -7.08
C VAL A 263 -13.81 -6.85 -7.93
N LEU A 264 -12.55 -6.76 -7.56
CA LEU A 264 -11.49 -6.17 -8.38
C LEU A 264 -10.84 -7.25 -9.24
N LEU A 265 -11.12 -7.26 -10.54
CA LEU A 265 -10.49 -8.19 -11.47
C LEU A 265 -9.02 -7.81 -11.70
N GLY A 266 -8.14 -8.81 -11.69
CA GLY A 266 -6.70 -8.62 -11.78
C GLY A 266 -6.01 -8.16 -10.49
N ALA A 267 -6.76 -7.98 -9.39
CA ALA A 267 -6.22 -7.49 -8.12
C ALA A 267 -5.90 -8.61 -7.12
N ARG A 268 -4.88 -8.34 -6.31
CA ARG A 268 -4.56 -9.11 -5.08
C ARG A 268 -4.80 -8.30 -3.80
N ARG A 269 -5.38 -7.12 -3.94
CA ARG A 269 -5.60 -6.15 -2.88
C ARG A 269 -7.08 -5.86 -2.70
N TYR A 270 -7.44 -5.39 -1.52
CA TYR A 270 -8.76 -4.88 -1.17
C TYR A 270 -8.78 -3.38 -1.33
N PHE A 271 -9.94 -2.83 -1.64
CA PHE A 271 -10.16 -1.39 -1.63
C PHE A 271 -11.41 -1.06 -0.81
N GLU A 272 -11.25 -0.18 0.17
CA GLU A 272 -12.36 0.37 0.94
C GLU A 272 -12.90 1.62 0.23
N ASP A 273 -14.09 1.50 -0.34
CA ASP A 273 -14.85 2.64 -0.82
C ASP A 273 -15.58 3.28 0.37
N ARG A 274 -15.01 4.37 0.87
CA ARG A 274 -15.55 5.08 2.05
C ARG A 274 -16.79 5.89 1.74
N ILE A 275 -17.03 6.24 0.47
CA ILE A 275 -18.20 7.00 0.05
C ILE A 275 -19.41 6.07 -0.04
N ALA A 276 -19.24 4.92 -0.66
CA ALA A 276 -20.28 3.92 -0.80
C ALA A 276 -20.39 2.97 0.42
N GLU A 277 -19.53 3.13 1.42
CA GLU A 277 -19.44 2.30 2.64
C GLU A 277 -19.33 0.80 2.32
N MET A 278 -18.53 0.46 1.30
CA MET A 278 -18.35 -0.92 0.85
C MET A 278 -16.87 -1.30 0.72
N CYS A 279 -16.62 -2.59 0.63
CA CYS A 279 -15.29 -3.12 0.37
C CYS A 279 -15.28 -3.91 -0.94
N TRP A 280 -14.35 -3.57 -1.81
CA TRP A 280 -13.98 -4.33 -2.97
C TRP A 280 -12.96 -5.39 -2.59
N ILE A 281 -13.21 -6.64 -2.97
CA ILE A 281 -12.33 -7.77 -2.66
C ILE A 281 -11.52 -8.20 -3.89
N PRO A 282 -10.34 -8.80 -3.70
CA PRO A 282 -9.58 -9.33 -4.82
C PRO A 282 -10.31 -10.49 -5.51
N GLU A 283 -9.98 -10.70 -6.77
CA GLU A 283 -10.49 -11.78 -7.57
C GLU A 283 -10.10 -13.17 -7.05
N GLN A 284 -10.87 -14.17 -7.45
CA GLN A 284 -10.50 -15.57 -7.34
C GLN A 284 -10.93 -16.34 -8.59
N ALA A 285 -10.30 -17.48 -8.85
CA ALA A 285 -10.77 -18.39 -9.88
C ALA A 285 -12.11 -19.01 -9.47
N TYR A 286 -13.02 -19.16 -10.43
CA TYR A 286 -14.29 -19.81 -10.18
C TYR A 286 -14.11 -21.26 -9.76
N ALA A 287 -14.87 -21.66 -8.75
CA ALA A 287 -15.10 -23.05 -8.35
C ALA A 287 -16.60 -23.27 -8.19
N GLU A 288 -17.06 -24.50 -8.44
CA GLU A 288 -18.47 -24.88 -8.30
C GLU A 288 -19.00 -24.55 -6.89
N GLY A 289 -20.16 -23.93 -6.84
CA GLY A 289 -20.78 -23.46 -5.60
C GLY A 289 -20.14 -22.23 -5.01
N SER A 290 -19.39 -21.45 -5.81
CA SER A 290 -18.69 -20.24 -5.42
C SER A 290 -18.88 -19.16 -6.49
N TRP A 291 -17.92 -18.25 -6.59
CA TRP A 291 -17.85 -17.17 -7.59
C TRP A 291 -16.43 -17.02 -8.08
N GLY A 292 -16.25 -16.38 -9.22
CA GLY A 292 -14.93 -16.02 -9.71
C GLY A 292 -14.83 -15.96 -11.23
N TYR A 293 -13.62 -15.67 -11.68
CA TYR A 293 -13.27 -15.59 -13.10
C TYR A 293 -12.98 -16.98 -13.71
N ILE A 294 -13.18 -17.07 -15.02
CA ILE A 294 -12.76 -18.19 -15.86
C ILE A 294 -11.91 -17.62 -16.97
N GLY A 295 -10.71 -18.18 -17.16
CA GLY A 295 -9.78 -17.76 -18.19
C GLY A 295 -9.13 -16.39 -17.95
N GLY A 296 -8.40 -15.96 -18.96
CA GLY A 296 -7.68 -14.69 -18.96
C GLY A 296 -6.48 -14.63 -18.04
N GLU A 297 -5.77 -13.51 -18.12
CA GLU A 297 -4.58 -13.22 -17.33
C GLU A 297 -4.64 -11.81 -16.76
N VAL A 298 -3.90 -11.55 -15.70
CA VAL A 298 -3.75 -10.21 -15.14
C VAL A 298 -3.05 -9.32 -16.15
N ALA A 299 -3.63 -8.17 -16.46
CA ALA A 299 -3.06 -7.23 -17.41
C ALA A 299 -1.66 -6.79 -16.94
N PRO A 300 -0.64 -6.87 -17.80
CA PRO A 300 0.69 -6.42 -17.43
C PRO A 300 0.70 -4.89 -17.32
N ASN A 301 1.19 -4.39 -16.18
CA ASN A 301 1.42 -2.97 -15.99
C ASN A 301 2.93 -2.71 -15.94
N LYS A 302 3.50 -2.29 -17.06
CA LYS A 302 4.93 -2.02 -17.20
C LYS A 302 5.20 -0.53 -17.06
N THR A 303 6.05 -0.18 -16.12
CA THR A 303 6.48 1.20 -15.87
C THR A 303 8.01 1.28 -15.85
N ARG A 304 8.57 2.49 -15.68
CA ARG A 304 10.02 2.69 -15.44
C ARG A 304 10.51 1.97 -14.18
N TYR A 305 9.64 1.62 -13.26
CA TYR A 305 9.95 0.87 -12.04
C TYR A 305 9.80 -0.64 -12.20
N GLY A 306 9.55 -1.13 -13.41
CA GLY A 306 9.31 -2.52 -13.75
C GLY A 306 7.81 -2.87 -13.84
N SER A 307 7.51 -4.16 -13.73
CA SER A 307 6.13 -4.65 -13.68
C SER A 307 5.50 -4.32 -12.33
N LEU A 308 4.38 -3.63 -12.34
CA LEU A 308 3.64 -3.25 -11.15
C LEU A 308 2.38 -4.11 -10.98
N PRO A 309 1.89 -4.30 -9.72
CA PRO A 309 0.70 -5.10 -9.43
C PRO A 309 -0.60 -4.41 -9.85
N ALA A 310 -0.57 -3.10 -10.09
CA ALA A 310 -1.69 -2.29 -10.52
C ALA A 310 -1.17 -1.09 -11.29
N SER A 311 -2.01 -0.43 -12.09
CA SER A 311 -1.72 0.91 -12.60
C SER A 311 -1.58 1.89 -11.43
N ASP A 312 -0.73 2.88 -11.60
CA ASP A 312 -0.62 4.04 -10.73
C ASP A 312 -1.17 5.31 -11.40
N THR A 313 -1.97 5.12 -12.46
CA THR A 313 -2.55 6.20 -13.23
C THR A 313 -3.80 6.76 -12.53
N ASP A 314 -3.92 8.08 -12.56
CA ASP A 314 -5.13 8.81 -12.25
C ASP A 314 -6.23 8.49 -13.28
N ILE A 315 -7.41 8.13 -12.82
CA ILE A 315 -8.55 7.78 -13.67
C ILE A 315 -9.51 8.96 -13.68
N LEU A 316 -9.60 9.63 -14.82
CA LEU A 316 -10.42 10.83 -14.95
C LEU A 316 -11.91 10.56 -14.68
N GLY A 317 -12.55 11.46 -13.93
CA GLY A 317 -13.98 11.43 -13.66
C GLY A 317 -14.42 10.55 -12.50
N THR A 318 -13.47 10.04 -11.71
CA THR A 318 -13.76 9.26 -10.51
C THR A 318 -12.76 9.54 -9.38
N ASP A 319 -13.17 9.38 -8.14
CA ASP A 319 -12.29 9.31 -6.95
C ASP A 319 -12.04 7.87 -6.51
N GLN A 320 -12.52 6.90 -7.32
CA GLN A 320 -12.43 5.46 -7.05
C GLN A 320 -11.38 4.79 -7.96
N ASP A 321 -10.29 5.47 -8.24
CA ASP A 321 -9.21 4.99 -9.11
C ASP A 321 -8.82 3.52 -8.87
N PRO A 322 -8.70 3.03 -7.61
CA PRO A 322 -8.31 1.64 -7.36
C PRO A 322 -9.25 0.58 -7.97
N VAL A 323 -10.52 0.93 -8.25
CA VAL A 323 -11.47 0.03 -8.92
C VAL A 323 -11.07 -0.24 -10.38
N PHE A 324 -10.43 0.73 -11.01
CA PHE A 324 -10.08 0.69 -12.44
C PHE A 324 -8.61 0.35 -12.69
N GLN A 325 -7.74 0.47 -11.69
CA GLN A 325 -6.28 0.34 -11.83
C GLN A 325 -5.79 -1.09 -11.99
N THR A 326 -6.65 -2.10 -11.87
CA THR A 326 -6.35 -3.51 -12.14
C THR A 326 -7.31 -4.07 -13.18
N GLN A 327 -6.81 -4.97 -14.01
CA GLN A 327 -7.62 -5.55 -15.08
C GLN A 327 -7.26 -7.03 -15.30
N ARG A 328 -8.23 -7.81 -15.75
CA ARG A 328 -8.03 -9.16 -16.29
C ARG A 328 -8.34 -9.15 -17.77
N VAL A 329 -7.37 -9.47 -18.60
CA VAL A 329 -7.48 -9.49 -20.07
C VAL A 329 -7.76 -10.89 -20.56
N GLY A 330 -8.61 -11.02 -21.59
CA GLY A 330 -8.98 -12.31 -22.15
C GLY A 330 -9.82 -13.19 -21.22
N ILE A 331 -10.54 -12.58 -20.28
CA ILE A 331 -11.50 -13.28 -19.43
C ILE A 331 -12.59 -13.91 -20.31
N GLU A 332 -12.86 -15.20 -20.10
CA GLU A 332 -13.93 -15.93 -20.81
C GLU A 332 -15.28 -15.73 -20.14
N ALA A 333 -15.32 -15.77 -18.81
CA ALA A 333 -16.52 -15.54 -18.03
C ALA A 333 -16.20 -15.13 -16.59
N PHE A 334 -17.17 -14.48 -15.96
CA PHE A 334 -17.29 -14.39 -14.51
C PHE A 334 -18.57 -15.15 -14.10
N LYS A 335 -18.45 -16.04 -13.13
CA LYS A 335 -19.58 -16.82 -12.60
C LYS A 335 -19.77 -16.58 -11.13
N ALA A 336 -21.04 -16.63 -10.70
CA ALA A 336 -21.41 -16.62 -9.29
C ALA A 336 -22.65 -17.53 -9.11
N ASP A 337 -22.51 -18.57 -8.29
CA ASP A 337 -23.58 -19.53 -8.01
C ASP A 337 -24.48 -19.00 -6.89
N VAL A 338 -25.20 -17.92 -7.21
CA VAL A 338 -26.10 -17.23 -6.28
C VAL A 338 -27.49 -17.90 -6.24
N PRO A 339 -28.26 -17.72 -5.16
CA PRO A 339 -29.67 -18.19 -5.12
C PRO A 339 -30.49 -17.59 -6.25
N ASP A 340 -31.59 -18.28 -6.63
CA ASP A 340 -32.54 -17.75 -7.60
C ASP A 340 -33.06 -16.38 -7.15
N GLY A 341 -33.03 -15.40 -8.06
CA GLY A 341 -33.43 -14.03 -7.74
C GLY A 341 -33.20 -13.04 -8.88
N VAL A 342 -33.51 -11.78 -8.62
CA VAL A 342 -33.25 -10.68 -9.53
C VAL A 342 -32.06 -9.91 -8.99
N TYR A 343 -31.03 -9.73 -9.82
CA TYR A 343 -29.79 -9.08 -9.48
C TYR A 343 -29.49 -7.92 -10.42
N ALA A 344 -28.93 -6.85 -9.87
CA ALA A 344 -28.31 -5.80 -10.67
C ALA A 344 -26.81 -6.16 -10.85
N VAL A 345 -26.33 -6.05 -12.07
CA VAL A 345 -24.93 -6.29 -12.43
C VAL A 345 -24.32 -4.96 -12.89
N TYR A 346 -23.26 -4.52 -12.21
CA TYR A 346 -22.51 -3.33 -12.56
C TYR A 346 -21.13 -3.76 -13.06
N LEU A 347 -20.76 -3.34 -14.25
CA LEU A 347 -19.49 -3.62 -14.88
C LEU A 347 -18.74 -2.30 -15.06
N TYR A 348 -17.53 -2.24 -14.52
CA TYR A 348 -16.67 -1.06 -14.54
C TYR A 348 -15.52 -1.28 -15.53
N TRP A 349 -15.34 -0.35 -16.44
CA TRP A 349 -14.39 -0.47 -17.52
C TRP A 349 -13.56 0.80 -17.65
N THR A 350 -12.28 0.65 -17.95
CA THR A 350 -11.39 1.71 -18.40
C THR A 350 -10.35 1.17 -19.35
N GLU A 351 -9.84 2.01 -20.23
CA GLU A 351 -8.72 1.68 -21.10
C GLU A 351 -7.44 2.28 -20.52
N LEU A 352 -6.58 1.41 -19.95
CA LEU A 352 -5.32 1.79 -19.32
C LEU A 352 -4.10 1.70 -20.25
N THR A 353 -4.28 1.14 -21.45
CA THR A 353 -3.17 0.84 -22.34
C THR A 353 -3.18 1.74 -23.56
N SER A 354 -2.20 2.61 -23.65
CA SER A 354 -1.91 3.41 -24.84
C SER A 354 -0.48 3.11 -25.28
N GLU A 355 -0.25 2.94 -26.60
CA GLU A 355 1.09 2.64 -27.11
C GLU A 355 2.07 3.82 -26.99
N ASN A 356 1.57 5.04 -26.91
CA ASN A 356 2.35 6.27 -26.95
C ASN A 356 2.14 7.16 -25.72
N LYS A 357 2.10 6.57 -24.52
CA LYS A 357 1.98 7.36 -23.30
C LYS A 357 3.23 8.22 -23.09
N ARG A 358 3.18 9.50 -23.49
CA ARG A 358 4.17 10.50 -23.09
C ARG A 358 3.86 10.95 -21.67
N GLU A 359 4.86 10.88 -20.80
CA GLU A 359 4.80 11.62 -19.53
C GLU A 359 4.53 13.10 -19.88
N ALA A 360 3.37 13.62 -19.50
CA ALA A 360 3.10 15.05 -19.62
C ALA A 360 4.13 15.79 -18.77
N LEU A 361 4.86 16.70 -19.37
CA LEU A 361 5.77 17.57 -18.62
C LEU A 361 4.92 18.44 -17.70
N VAL A 362 5.33 18.59 -16.44
CA VAL A 362 4.65 19.34 -15.37
C VAL A 362 4.27 20.77 -15.80
N TYR A 363 4.98 21.33 -16.77
CA TYR A 363 4.77 22.67 -17.32
C TYR A 363 4.63 22.65 -18.84
N ASN A 364 3.98 21.63 -19.40
CA ASN A 364 3.75 21.60 -20.83
C ASN A 364 2.69 22.64 -21.21
N LEU A 365 3.14 23.85 -21.53
CA LEU A 365 2.33 24.95 -22.04
C LEU A 365 2.19 24.91 -23.57
N GLY A 366 2.74 23.90 -24.23
CA GLY A 366 2.78 23.78 -25.67
C GLY A 366 1.76 22.82 -26.24
N ASN A 367 1.59 22.94 -27.57
CA ASN A 367 0.67 22.11 -28.35
C ASN A 367 1.18 20.69 -28.63
N ASP A 368 2.02 20.15 -27.79
CA ASP A 368 2.63 18.82 -27.96
C ASP A 368 1.70 17.68 -27.51
N VAL A 369 0.41 17.82 -27.70
CA VAL A 369 -0.55 16.71 -27.58
C VAL A 369 -0.32 15.80 -28.77
N VAL A 370 0.54 14.80 -28.60
CA VAL A 370 0.60 13.69 -29.55
C VAL A 370 -0.71 12.93 -29.40
N ARG A 371 -1.47 12.81 -30.49
CA ARG A 371 -2.59 11.87 -30.52
C ARG A 371 -2.02 10.49 -30.24
N GLU A 372 -2.48 9.90 -29.15
CA GLU A 372 -2.11 8.53 -28.79
C GLU A 372 -2.80 7.58 -29.76
N ASP A 373 -2.03 6.61 -30.30
CA ASP A 373 -2.62 5.49 -30.99
C ASP A 373 -3.12 4.51 -29.94
N TYR A 374 -4.42 4.41 -29.76
CA TYR A 374 -5.04 3.50 -28.82
C TYR A 374 -4.93 2.06 -29.28
N ILE A 375 -4.68 1.14 -28.35
CA ILE A 375 -4.87 -0.27 -28.62
C ILE A 375 -6.36 -0.52 -28.79
N ASN A 376 -6.74 -0.93 -30.00
CA ASN A 376 -8.13 -1.17 -30.34
C ASN A 376 -8.58 -2.51 -29.75
N ARG A 377 -9.17 -2.48 -28.57
CA ARG A 377 -9.72 -3.66 -27.89
C ARG A 377 -11.24 -3.65 -28.00
N VAL A 378 -11.76 -4.61 -28.75
CA VAL A 378 -13.21 -4.76 -28.99
C VAL A 378 -13.69 -6.06 -28.39
N PHE A 379 -14.76 -6.02 -27.60
CA PHE A 379 -15.35 -7.18 -26.99
C PHE A 379 -16.87 -7.06 -26.90
N SER A 380 -17.55 -8.16 -26.61
CA SER A 380 -19.00 -8.20 -26.35
C SER A 380 -19.26 -8.75 -24.97
N VAL A 381 -20.39 -8.39 -24.39
CA VAL A 381 -20.82 -8.82 -23.06
C VAL A 381 -22.17 -9.52 -23.16
N ASP A 382 -22.19 -10.74 -22.68
CA ASP A 382 -23.44 -11.51 -22.55
C ASP A 382 -23.68 -11.79 -21.05
N ILE A 383 -24.92 -11.62 -20.59
CA ILE A 383 -25.37 -11.99 -19.24
C ILE A 383 -26.39 -13.10 -19.35
N ASN A 384 -26.10 -14.27 -18.81
CA ASN A 384 -26.95 -15.47 -18.87
C ASN A 384 -27.43 -15.79 -20.31
N GLY A 385 -26.54 -15.64 -21.30
CA GLY A 385 -26.83 -15.92 -22.70
C GLY A 385 -27.58 -14.79 -23.44
N VAL A 386 -27.85 -13.68 -22.79
CA VAL A 386 -28.43 -12.49 -23.40
C VAL A 386 -27.33 -11.45 -23.67
N SER A 387 -27.19 -11.03 -24.91
CA SER A 387 -26.22 -10.02 -25.30
C SER A 387 -26.65 -8.62 -24.82
N VAL A 388 -25.88 -8.02 -23.96
CA VAL A 388 -26.13 -6.71 -23.35
C VAL A 388 -25.26 -5.60 -23.96
N ALA A 389 -24.06 -5.94 -24.47
CA ALA A 389 -23.22 -5.05 -25.24
C ALA A 389 -22.55 -5.80 -26.38
N LYS A 390 -22.50 -5.21 -27.57
CA LYS A 390 -21.88 -5.80 -28.77
C LYS A 390 -20.79 -4.87 -29.30
N GLN A 391 -19.63 -5.48 -29.55
CA GLN A 391 -18.49 -4.75 -30.14
C GLN A 391 -18.14 -3.48 -29.37
N LEU A 392 -18.18 -3.53 -28.04
CA LEU A 392 -17.80 -2.40 -27.20
C LEU A 392 -16.31 -2.09 -27.38
N ASN A 393 -16.00 -0.85 -27.70
CA ASN A 393 -14.65 -0.31 -27.79
C ASN A 393 -14.57 0.88 -26.83
N ILE A 394 -13.95 0.66 -25.67
CA ILE A 394 -13.91 1.65 -24.60
C ILE A 394 -13.11 2.89 -25.04
N ALA A 395 -11.96 2.68 -25.69
CA ALA A 395 -11.11 3.77 -26.14
C ALA A 395 -11.81 4.66 -27.19
N GLU A 396 -12.61 4.06 -28.07
CA GLU A 396 -13.35 4.79 -29.11
C GLU A 396 -14.55 5.56 -28.55
N GLU A 397 -15.28 4.94 -27.59
CA GLU A 397 -16.51 5.52 -27.05
C GLU A 397 -16.25 6.54 -25.94
N TYR A 398 -15.23 6.30 -25.12
CA TYR A 398 -15.01 7.07 -23.87
C TYR A 398 -13.60 7.66 -23.74
N GLY A 399 -12.67 7.31 -24.64
CA GLY A 399 -11.27 7.67 -24.53
C GLY A 399 -10.44 6.69 -23.70
N SER A 400 -9.13 6.94 -23.60
CA SER A 400 -8.25 6.18 -22.71
C SER A 400 -7.97 6.98 -21.42
N GLU A 401 -7.91 6.28 -20.30
CA GLU A 401 -7.73 6.72 -18.90
C GLU A 401 -8.94 7.33 -18.23
#